data_fdce27138e05a7e20d3aa2f15aca9373
#
_entry.id   fdce27138e05a7e20d3aa2f15aca9373
#
_cell.length_a   1.000
_cell.length_b   1.000
_cell.length_c   1.000
_cell.angle_alpha   90.00
_cell.angle_beta   90.00
_cell.angle_gamma   90.00
#
_symmetry.space_group_name_H-M   'P 1'
#
loop_
_entity.id
_entity.type
_entity.pdbx_description
1 polymer ?
#
loop_
_entity_poly.entity_id
_entity_poly.type
_entity_poly.pdbx_seq_one_letter_code
_entity_poly.pdbx_strand_id
1 'polypeptide(L)'
;MSRRASTVKAEESGRSSLVAIGNFDGVHRGHQAVIEAAQSEARANGLRPLVLTFDPHPAEVLGRGARPPLTVLERKIELIERVGKELRVVVEPFTVELSRLEPEQFVRDFVVDLLDAKIVIVGDNFRFGHQRAGDLSTLVALGQKLGFAAHASSLSGDAEGPFSSTRARAALASGDLAVVESVLGRPHSISGQVIHGAQRGRTIGVPTANLGNVREALPPYGVYAVLVDRVGSDGMGARLGSGVANIGLRPTVSGGFSVEVHLFDYDGDLYDQMLRVHLVSHLRAEQKFADLNELKAQIATDIANARRAVADLEPRPSARGGWR
;
A
#
# COMPACT_ATOMS: atom_id res chain seq x y z
N MET A 1 12.51 -1.17 -15.70
CA MET A 1 12.41 -2.55 -16.23
C MET A 1 11.30 -3.25 -15.45
N SER A 2 10.17 -3.47 -16.09
CA SER A 2 8.99 -4.11 -15.50
C SER A 2 9.34 -5.54 -15.10
N ARG A 3 9.24 -5.87 -13.80
CA ARG A 3 9.11 -7.28 -13.39
C ARG A 3 7.77 -7.75 -13.93
N ARG A 4 7.81 -8.39 -15.11
CA ARG A 4 6.70 -9.18 -15.61
C ARG A 4 6.28 -10.12 -14.49
N ALA A 5 4.96 -10.28 -14.32
CA ALA A 5 4.37 -11.31 -13.49
C ALA A 5 5.26 -12.56 -13.57
N SER A 6 5.88 -12.90 -12.47
CA SER A 6 6.65 -14.14 -12.39
C SER A 6 5.62 -15.23 -12.61
N THR A 7 5.62 -15.75 -13.82
CA THR A 7 4.92 -16.96 -14.17
C THR A 7 5.35 -17.98 -13.13
N VAL A 8 4.45 -18.36 -12.23
CA VAL A 8 4.60 -19.53 -11.34
C VAL A 8 4.53 -20.76 -12.26
N LYS A 9 5.45 -20.82 -13.22
CA LYS A 9 5.69 -21.96 -14.10
C LYS A 9 7.04 -22.55 -13.72
N ALA A 10 6.95 -23.75 -13.19
CA ALA A 10 7.93 -24.83 -13.29
C ALA A 10 9.04 -24.97 -12.24
N GLU A 11 9.21 -24.16 -11.21
CA GLU A 11 10.33 -24.43 -10.28
C GLU A 11 9.93 -25.04 -8.93
N GLU A 12 8.64 -25.14 -8.61
CA GLU A 12 8.13 -25.88 -7.45
C GLU A 12 6.97 -26.80 -7.85
N SER A 13 7.10 -27.53 -8.94
CA SER A 13 6.12 -28.52 -9.38
C SER A 13 6.05 -29.68 -8.39
N GLY A 14 4.95 -29.78 -7.63
CA GLY A 14 4.68 -30.98 -6.82
C GLY A 14 3.82 -30.78 -5.57
N ARG A 15 3.53 -29.54 -5.14
CA ARG A 15 2.63 -29.31 -4.00
C ARG A 15 1.45 -28.46 -4.41
N SER A 16 0.24 -28.93 -4.11
CA SER A 16 -0.98 -28.12 -4.20
C SER A 16 -0.92 -26.91 -3.28
N SER A 17 -1.77 -25.93 -3.52
CA SER A 17 -1.73 -24.64 -2.82
C SER A 17 -2.93 -24.40 -1.92
N LEU A 18 -2.75 -23.48 -0.95
CA LEU A 18 -3.80 -22.71 -0.31
C LEU A 18 -3.70 -21.28 -0.82
N VAL A 19 -4.79 -20.73 -1.31
CA VAL A 19 -4.82 -19.42 -1.97
C VAL A 19 -5.72 -18.44 -1.22
N ALA A 20 -5.16 -17.33 -0.76
CA ALA A 20 -5.96 -16.17 -0.33
C ALA A 20 -6.19 -15.25 -1.53
N ILE A 21 -7.47 -14.93 -1.84
CA ILE A 21 -7.82 -14.10 -3.01
C ILE A 21 -8.37 -12.75 -2.56
N GLY A 22 -7.82 -11.66 -3.12
CA GLY A 22 -8.30 -10.30 -2.82
C GLY A 22 -7.52 -9.20 -3.51
N ASN A 23 -8.03 -7.97 -3.45
CA ASN A 23 -7.34 -6.80 -3.97
C ASN A 23 -6.20 -6.34 -3.06
N PHE A 24 -6.28 -6.60 -1.78
CA PHE A 24 -5.30 -6.27 -0.73
C PHE A 24 -4.84 -4.81 -0.75
N ASP A 25 -5.69 -3.88 -1.22
CA ASP A 25 -5.33 -2.47 -1.25
C ASP A 25 -5.18 -1.90 0.16
N GLY A 26 -4.01 -1.31 0.43
CA GLY A 26 -3.61 -0.84 1.75
C GLY A 26 -3.05 -1.92 2.67
N VAL A 27 -3.21 -3.21 2.39
CA VAL A 27 -2.81 -4.34 3.28
C VAL A 27 -3.11 -4.00 4.74
N HIS A 28 -4.39 -3.63 5.01
CA HIS A 28 -4.87 -3.26 6.34
C HIS A 28 -4.91 -4.45 7.29
N ARG A 29 -5.10 -4.23 8.59
CA ARG A 29 -5.08 -5.28 9.63
C ARG A 29 -6.03 -6.45 9.33
N GLY A 30 -7.19 -6.18 8.70
CA GLY A 30 -8.07 -7.25 8.22
C GLY A 30 -7.42 -8.12 7.14
N HIS A 31 -6.69 -7.53 6.19
CA HIS A 31 -5.92 -8.28 5.21
C HIS A 31 -4.76 -9.06 5.85
N GLN A 32 -4.07 -8.46 6.83
CA GLN A 32 -2.98 -9.11 7.56
C GLN A 32 -3.48 -10.38 8.24
N ALA A 33 -4.63 -10.33 8.91
CA ALA A 33 -5.24 -11.48 9.55
C ALA A 33 -5.57 -12.62 8.54
N VAL A 34 -6.08 -12.27 7.36
CA VAL A 34 -6.32 -13.25 6.28
C VAL A 34 -5.02 -13.91 5.82
N ILE A 35 -3.95 -13.13 5.64
CA ILE A 35 -2.65 -13.60 5.20
C ILE A 35 -2.01 -14.53 6.24
N GLU A 36 -2.07 -14.16 7.52
CA GLU A 36 -1.57 -14.97 8.64
C GLU A 36 -2.35 -16.29 8.77
N ALA A 37 -3.67 -16.24 8.67
CA ALA A 37 -4.52 -17.42 8.67
C ALA A 37 -4.19 -18.35 7.49
N ALA A 38 -4.06 -17.77 6.27
CA ALA A 38 -3.71 -18.54 5.08
C ALA A 38 -2.36 -19.24 5.21
N GLN A 39 -1.34 -18.55 5.72
CA GLN A 39 -0.02 -19.16 5.95
C GLN A 39 -0.08 -20.28 7.01
N SER A 40 -0.79 -20.06 8.11
CA SER A 40 -0.92 -21.04 9.20
C SER A 40 -1.66 -22.29 8.74
N GLU A 41 -2.78 -22.13 8.05
CA GLU A 41 -3.59 -23.26 7.56
C GLU A 41 -2.89 -24.01 6.42
N ALA A 42 -2.19 -23.31 5.53
CA ALA A 42 -1.39 -23.95 4.49
C ALA A 42 -0.31 -24.86 5.10
N ARG A 43 0.38 -24.36 6.14
CA ARG A 43 1.40 -25.13 6.86
C ARG A 43 0.80 -26.38 7.52
N ALA A 44 -0.35 -26.24 8.17
CA ALA A 44 -1.05 -27.34 8.83
C ALA A 44 -1.48 -28.46 7.85
N ASN A 45 -1.77 -28.10 6.59
CA ASN A 45 -2.21 -29.01 5.55
C ASN A 45 -1.10 -29.43 4.56
N GLY A 46 0.16 -29.00 4.77
CA GLY A 46 1.27 -29.29 3.87
C GLY A 46 1.15 -28.64 2.48
N LEU A 47 0.37 -27.56 2.37
CA LEU A 47 0.12 -26.82 1.14
C LEU A 47 1.07 -25.63 0.99
N ARG A 48 1.23 -25.13 -0.24
CA ARG A 48 1.94 -23.87 -0.50
C ARG A 48 1.03 -22.69 -0.21
N PRO A 49 1.40 -21.72 0.65
CA PRO A 49 0.60 -20.52 0.86
C PRO A 49 0.80 -19.51 -0.27
N LEU A 50 -0.29 -19.15 -0.95
CA LEU A 50 -0.30 -18.16 -2.03
C LEU A 50 -1.30 -17.05 -1.75
N VAL A 51 -1.00 -15.85 -2.25
CA VAL A 51 -1.96 -14.76 -2.40
C VAL A 51 -2.18 -14.50 -3.87
N LEU A 52 -3.42 -14.51 -4.33
CA LEU A 52 -3.80 -14.00 -5.65
C LEU A 52 -4.34 -12.58 -5.49
N THR A 53 -3.69 -11.63 -6.15
CA THR A 53 -4.12 -10.23 -6.21
C THR A 53 -4.09 -9.73 -7.65
N PHE A 54 -4.64 -8.55 -7.88
CA PHE A 54 -4.85 -7.98 -9.20
C PHE A 54 -4.16 -6.63 -9.35
N ASP A 55 -3.64 -6.36 -10.55
CA ASP A 55 -3.10 -5.05 -10.94
C ASP A 55 -3.33 -4.82 -12.44
N PRO A 56 -3.88 -3.65 -12.87
CA PRO A 56 -4.39 -2.56 -12.02
C PRO A 56 -5.61 -2.95 -11.17
N HIS A 57 -5.99 -2.08 -10.24
CA HIS A 57 -7.15 -2.33 -9.39
C HIS A 57 -8.43 -2.45 -10.22
N PRO A 58 -9.32 -3.44 -9.95
CA PRO A 58 -10.53 -3.66 -10.76
C PRO A 58 -11.40 -2.42 -10.99
N ALA A 59 -11.51 -1.52 -10.00
CA ALA A 59 -12.28 -0.29 -10.13
C ALA A 59 -11.69 0.68 -11.16
N GLU A 60 -10.38 0.65 -11.37
CA GLU A 60 -9.68 1.48 -12.36
C GLU A 60 -10.04 1.04 -13.78
N VAL A 61 -9.91 -0.26 -14.06
CA VAL A 61 -10.21 -0.83 -15.39
C VAL A 61 -11.70 -0.71 -15.76
N LEU A 62 -12.57 -0.85 -14.76
CA LEU A 62 -14.03 -0.80 -14.97
C LEU A 62 -14.62 0.61 -14.97
N GLY A 63 -13.80 1.66 -14.88
CA GLY A 63 -14.27 3.04 -14.90
C GLY A 63 -15.19 3.40 -13.72
N ARG A 64 -15.18 2.63 -12.63
CA ARG A 64 -16.04 2.83 -11.47
C ARG A 64 -15.43 3.82 -10.48
N GLY A 65 -15.07 5.02 -10.98
CA GLY A 65 -14.43 6.07 -10.19
C GLY A 65 -13.04 5.64 -9.73
N ALA A 66 -12.07 5.68 -10.64
CA ALA A 66 -10.66 5.39 -10.34
C ALA A 66 -10.21 6.25 -9.16
N ARG A 67 -9.95 5.60 -8.03
CA ARG A 67 -9.39 6.26 -6.84
C ARG A 67 -7.93 5.90 -6.75
N PRO A 68 -7.05 6.84 -6.44
CA PRO A 68 -5.65 6.53 -6.19
C PRO A 68 -5.52 5.36 -5.21
N PRO A 69 -4.65 4.37 -5.41
CA PRO A 69 -4.50 3.23 -4.50
C PRO A 69 -4.03 3.69 -3.12
N LEU A 70 -4.34 2.94 -2.06
CA LEU A 70 -3.68 3.13 -0.76
C LEU A 70 -2.24 2.66 -0.78
N THR A 71 -1.93 1.66 -1.62
CA THR A 71 -0.57 1.17 -1.83
C THR A 71 -0.36 0.84 -3.31
N VAL A 72 0.74 1.29 -3.88
CA VAL A 72 1.19 0.83 -5.20
C VAL A 72 1.57 -0.66 -5.15
N LEU A 73 1.61 -1.30 -6.33
CA LEU A 73 1.81 -2.75 -6.43
C LEU A 73 3.07 -3.24 -5.70
N GLU A 74 4.20 -2.58 -5.91
CA GLU A 74 5.48 -2.96 -5.31
C GLU A 74 5.41 -2.95 -3.78
N ARG A 75 4.76 -1.92 -3.22
CA ARG A 75 4.55 -1.82 -1.77
C ARG A 75 3.54 -2.83 -1.27
N LYS A 76 2.50 -3.12 -2.03
CA LYS A 76 1.50 -4.14 -1.70
C LYS A 76 2.17 -5.51 -1.57
N ILE A 77 2.98 -5.90 -2.54
CA ILE A 77 3.73 -7.17 -2.52
C ILE A 77 4.64 -7.23 -1.29
N GLU A 78 5.48 -6.21 -1.09
CA GLU A 78 6.37 -6.12 0.07
C GLU A 78 5.62 -6.30 1.39
N LEU A 79 4.48 -5.63 1.57
CA LEU A 79 3.69 -5.72 2.79
C LEU A 79 3.08 -7.12 3.00
N ILE A 80 2.58 -7.75 1.95
CA ILE A 80 2.03 -9.11 2.01
C ILE A 80 3.14 -10.10 2.40
N GLU A 81 4.30 -10.02 1.76
CA GLU A 81 5.44 -10.91 2.03
C GLU A 81 6.07 -10.69 3.43
N ARG A 82 5.95 -9.47 3.99
CA ARG A 82 6.37 -9.20 5.37
C ARG A 82 5.48 -9.86 6.40
N VAL A 83 4.17 -9.91 6.15
CA VAL A 83 3.19 -10.58 7.03
C VAL A 83 3.32 -12.08 6.91
N GLY A 84 3.34 -12.60 5.69
CA GLY A 84 3.43 -14.01 5.38
C GLY A 84 4.79 -14.38 4.78
N LYS A 85 5.81 -14.64 5.59
CA LYS A 85 7.20 -14.87 5.14
C LYS A 85 7.39 -16.04 4.16
N GLU A 86 6.56 -17.06 4.24
CA GLU A 86 6.59 -18.24 3.35
C GLU A 86 5.63 -18.10 2.17
N LEU A 87 4.83 -17.05 2.18
CA LEU A 87 3.78 -16.81 1.21
C LEU A 87 4.35 -16.19 -0.07
N ARG A 88 3.83 -16.61 -1.22
CA ARG A 88 4.14 -16.00 -2.51
C ARG A 88 2.94 -15.22 -3.04
N VAL A 89 3.22 -14.09 -3.64
CA VAL A 89 2.20 -13.23 -4.26
C VAL A 89 2.15 -13.50 -5.75
N VAL A 90 0.97 -13.92 -6.22
CA VAL A 90 0.63 -14.03 -7.64
C VAL A 90 -0.16 -12.79 -8.02
N VAL A 91 0.35 -12.04 -8.97
CA VAL A 91 -0.30 -10.82 -9.49
C VAL A 91 -0.89 -11.15 -10.85
N GLU A 92 -2.21 -11.12 -10.95
CA GLU A 92 -2.91 -11.29 -12.23
C GLU A 92 -3.26 -9.93 -12.83
N PRO A 93 -2.90 -9.66 -14.09
CA PRO A 93 -3.34 -8.47 -14.80
C PRO A 93 -4.87 -8.41 -14.85
N PHE A 94 -5.45 -7.38 -14.20
CA PHE A 94 -6.91 -7.20 -14.31
C PHE A 94 -7.25 -6.47 -15.60
N THR A 95 -7.88 -7.19 -16.52
CA THR A 95 -8.28 -6.67 -17.83
C THR A 95 -9.80 -6.65 -17.97
N VAL A 96 -10.28 -6.00 -19.04
CA VAL A 96 -11.70 -6.02 -19.39
C VAL A 96 -12.15 -7.46 -19.70
N GLU A 97 -11.31 -8.25 -20.35
CA GLU A 97 -11.57 -9.66 -20.67
C GLU A 97 -11.73 -10.47 -19.38
N LEU A 98 -10.79 -10.34 -18.42
CA LEU A 98 -10.90 -11.00 -17.12
C LEU A 98 -12.21 -10.64 -16.41
N SER A 99 -12.62 -9.38 -16.49
CA SER A 99 -13.85 -8.90 -15.86
C SER A 99 -15.16 -9.47 -16.44
N ARG A 100 -15.08 -10.09 -17.61
CA ARG A 100 -16.20 -10.73 -18.32
C ARG A 100 -16.29 -12.23 -18.09
N LEU A 101 -15.30 -12.83 -17.42
CA LEU A 101 -15.33 -14.25 -17.11
C LEU A 101 -16.48 -14.56 -16.15
N GLU A 102 -17.26 -15.57 -16.50
CA GLU A 102 -18.26 -16.12 -15.58
C GLU A 102 -17.57 -16.71 -14.33
N PRO A 103 -18.25 -16.74 -13.17
CA PRO A 103 -17.65 -17.23 -11.93
C PRO A 103 -17.00 -18.62 -12.06
N GLU A 104 -17.64 -19.58 -12.73
CA GLU A 104 -17.08 -20.93 -12.93
C GLU A 104 -15.81 -20.90 -13.78
N GLN A 105 -15.77 -20.10 -14.84
CA GLN A 105 -14.60 -19.98 -15.69
C GLN A 105 -13.42 -19.38 -14.93
N PHE A 106 -13.65 -18.29 -14.16
CA PHE A 106 -12.63 -17.72 -13.30
C PHE A 106 -12.04 -18.75 -12.33
N VAL A 107 -12.90 -19.55 -11.68
CA VAL A 107 -12.43 -20.56 -10.73
C VAL A 107 -11.64 -21.68 -11.42
N ARG A 108 -12.07 -22.15 -12.60
CA ARG A 108 -11.31 -23.15 -13.34
C ARG A 108 -9.92 -22.63 -13.73
N ASP A 109 -9.87 -21.49 -14.41
CA ASP A 109 -8.64 -20.99 -15.00
C ASP A 109 -7.61 -20.58 -13.93
N PHE A 110 -8.05 -19.91 -12.87
CA PHE A 110 -7.12 -19.33 -11.89
C PHE A 110 -6.97 -20.19 -10.63
N VAL A 111 -8.07 -20.71 -10.09
CA VAL A 111 -8.01 -21.43 -8.80
C VAL A 111 -7.52 -22.87 -9.02
N VAL A 112 -8.09 -23.56 -10.03
CA VAL A 112 -7.79 -24.97 -10.27
C VAL A 112 -6.54 -25.10 -11.16
N ASP A 113 -6.60 -24.57 -12.38
CA ASP A 113 -5.60 -24.88 -13.42
C ASP A 113 -4.28 -24.12 -13.19
N LEU A 114 -4.35 -22.82 -12.82
CA LEU A 114 -3.15 -22.01 -12.61
C LEU A 114 -2.50 -22.27 -11.24
N LEU A 115 -3.31 -22.32 -10.17
CA LEU A 115 -2.80 -22.32 -8.81
C LEU A 115 -2.85 -23.68 -8.09
N ASP A 116 -3.49 -24.70 -8.68
CA ASP A 116 -3.74 -26.01 -8.06
C ASP A 116 -4.21 -25.89 -6.61
N ALA A 117 -5.21 -25.04 -6.37
CA ALA A 117 -5.70 -24.75 -5.05
C ALA A 117 -6.50 -25.93 -4.48
N LYS A 118 -6.18 -26.33 -3.26
CA LYS A 118 -7.00 -27.27 -2.45
C LYS A 118 -7.81 -26.57 -1.39
N ILE A 119 -7.38 -25.36 -1.01
CA ILE A 119 -8.11 -24.48 -0.09
C ILE A 119 -8.05 -23.05 -0.62
N VAL A 120 -9.20 -22.38 -0.58
CA VAL A 120 -9.33 -20.96 -0.95
C VAL A 120 -9.88 -20.17 0.23
N ILE A 121 -9.19 -19.10 0.61
CA ILE A 121 -9.63 -18.18 1.64
C ILE A 121 -9.95 -16.83 1.01
N VAL A 122 -11.11 -16.26 1.36
CA VAL A 122 -11.54 -14.94 0.88
C VAL A 122 -12.07 -14.10 2.04
N GLY A 123 -12.23 -12.80 1.85
CA GLY A 123 -12.97 -11.97 2.79
C GLY A 123 -14.49 -12.22 2.70
N ASP A 124 -15.23 -11.96 3.78
CA ASP A 124 -16.70 -12.20 3.83
C ASP A 124 -17.49 -11.45 2.73
N ASN A 125 -16.99 -10.30 2.31
CA ASN A 125 -17.60 -9.47 1.27
C ASN A 125 -17.04 -9.74 -0.14
N PHE A 126 -16.34 -10.85 -0.33
CA PHE A 126 -15.72 -11.19 -1.59
C PHE A 126 -16.77 -11.35 -2.70
N ARG A 127 -16.45 -10.77 -3.87
CA ARG A 127 -17.24 -10.88 -5.08
C ARG A 127 -16.33 -11.05 -6.27
N PHE A 128 -16.67 -11.96 -7.18
CA PHE A 128 -15.87 -12.27 -8.35
C PHE A 128 -16.72 -12.61 -9.58
N GLY A 129 -16.07 -12.80 -10.71
CA GLY A 129 -16.73 -13.10 -11.98
C GLY A 129 -17.47 -11.91 -12.58
N HIS A 130 -18.06 -12.15 -13.75
CA HIS A 130 -18.79 -11.14 -14.51
C HIS A 130 -19.86 -10.46 -13.65
N GLN A 131 -19.89 -9.12 -13.68
CA GLN A 131 -20.80 -8.29 -12.88
C GLN A 131 -20.83 -8.59 -11.38
N ARG A 132 -19.76 -9.22 -10.84
CA ARG A 132 -19.67 -9.63 -9.43
C ARG A 132 -20.72 -10.69 -9.04
N ALA A 133 -21.12 -11.54 -9.99
CA ALA A 133 -22.17 -12.54 -9.80
C ALA A 133 -21.78 -13.65 -8.82
N GLY A 134 -20.47 -13.95 -8.70
CA GLY A 134 -19.94 -14.91 -7.72
C GLY A 134 -19.71 -14.29 -6.34
N ASP A 135 -20.02 -15.07 -5.32
CA ASP A 135 -19.78 -14.80 -3.90
C ASP A 135 -19.18 -16.02 -3.18
N LEU A 136 -19.08 -15.97 -1.86
CA LEU A 136 -18.57 -17.09 -1.07
C LEU A 136 -19.42 -18.38 -1.28
N SER A 137 -20.72 -18.29 -1.34
CA SER A 137 -21.60 -19.43 -1.52
C SER A 137 -21.39 -20.09 -2.88
N THR A 138 -21.25 -19.27 -3.91
CA THR A 138 -20.87 -19.72 -5.27
C THR A 138 -19.49 -20.40 -5.27
N LEU A 139 -18.52 -19.80 -4.57
CA LEU A 139 -17.15 -20.36 -4.49
C LEU A 139 -17.13 -21.72 -3.77
N VAL A 140 -17.89 -21.86 -2.68
CA VAL A 140 -18.04 -23.14 -1.94
C VAL A 140 -18.70 -24.20 -2.84
N ALA A 141 -19.78 -23.88 -3.54
CA ALA A 141 -20.45 -24.82 -4.43
C ALA A 141 -19.54 -25.28 -5.59
N LEU A 142 -18.78 -24.35 -6.18
CA LEU A 142 -17.78 -24.66 -7.20
C LEU A 142 -16.63 -25.50 -6.61
N GLY A 143 -16.22 -25.23 -5.38
CA GLY A 143 -15.21 -26.00 -4.68
C GLY A 143 -15.60 -27.48 -4.52
N GLN A 144 -16.84 -27.74 -4.10
CA GLN A 144 -17.38 -29.11 -4.03
C GLN A 144 -17.37 -29.82 -5.39
N LYS A 145 -17.67 -29.10 -6.48
CA LYS A 145 -17.69 -29.63 -7.85
C LYS A 145 -16.28 -29.88 -8.40
N LEU A 146 -15.32 -29.03 -8.05
CA LEU A 146 -13.99 -28.97 -8.68
C LEU A 146 -12.86 -29.48 -7.77
N GLY A 147 -13.16 -29.91 -6.55
CA GLY A 147 -12.22 -30.62 -5.67
C GLY A 147 -11.34 -29.70 -4.82
N PHE A 148 -11.86 -28.56 -4.33
CA PHE A 148 -11.22 -27.72 -3.34
C PHE A 148 -12.19 -27.27 -2.24
N ALA A 149 -11.67 -26.90 -1.08
CA ALA A 149 -12.45 -26.26 -0.01
C ALA A 149 -12.39 -24.73 -0.15
N ALA A 150 -13.48 -24.05 0.23
CA ALA A 150 -13.49 -22.58 0.29
C ALA A 150 -14.19 -22.10 1.54
N HIS A 151 -13.63 -21.07 2.20
CA HIS A 151 -14.25 -20.42 3.35
C HIS A 151 -13.83 -18.96 3.46
N ALA A 152 -14.59 -18.20 4.26
CA ALA A 152 -14.23 -16.84 4.59
C ALA A 152 -13.30 -16.79 5.79
N SER A 153 -12.37 -15.85 5.78
CA SER A 153 -11.69 -15.40 6.99
C SER A 153 -12.59 -14.42 7.73
N SER A 154 -12.72 -14.61 9.05
CA SER A 154 -13.51 -13.71 9.88
C SER A 154 -13.01 -12.27 9.79
N LEU A 155 -13.95 -11.30 9.75
CA LEU A 155 -13.62 -9.88 9.75
C LEU A 155 -12.90 -9.51 11.07
N SER A 156 -11.74 -8.92 10.93
CA SER A 156 -10.98 -8.31 12.02
C SER A 156 -11.35 -6.82 12.10
N GLY A 157 -11.53 -6.30 13.30
CA GLY A 157 -11.93 -4.91 13.54
C GLY A 157 -11.61 -4.44 14.95
N ASP A 158 -12.03 -3.23 15.26
CA ASP A 158 -12.00 -2.60 16.59
C ASP A 158 -13.41 -2.11 16.99
N ALA A 159 -13.51 -1.33 18.07
CA ALA A 159 -14.78 -0.79 18.55
C ALA A 159 -15.50 0.12 17.53
N GLU A 160 -14.76 0.67 16.56
CA GLU A 160 -15.30 1.54 15.51
C GLU A 160 -15.75 0.78 14.25
N GLY A 161 -15.50 -0.54 14.22
CA GLY A 161 -15.94 -1.42 13.15
C GLY A 161 -14.80 -2.18 12.43
N PRO A 162 -15.11 -2.83 11.30
CA PRO A 162 -14.14 -3.67 10.60
C PRO A 162 -13.00 -2.85 9.99
N PHE A 163 -11.79 -3.41 10.02
CA PHE A 163 -10.67 -2.86 9.27
C PHE A 163 -10.92 -3.03 7.77
N SER A 164 -10.93 -1.93 7.04
CA SER A 164 -11.22 -1.95 5.60
C SER A 164 -10.49 -0.83 4.85
N SER A 165 -10.24 -1.04 3.55
CA SER A 165 -9.71 0.01 2.67
C SER A 165 -10.64 1.23 2.59
N THR A 166 -11.96 1.04 2.70
CA THR A 166 -12.94 2.13 2.72
C THR A 166 -12.77 3.01 3.96
N ARG A 167 -12.64 2.42 5.15
CA ARG A 167 -12.41 3.14 6.40
C ARG A 167 -11.07 3.87 6.37
N ALA A 168 -9.99 3.21 5.92
CA ALA A 168 -8.69 3.85 5.77
C ALA A 168 -8.74 5.06 4.83
N ARG A 169 -9.46 4.96 3.71
CA ARG A 169 -9.61 6.08 2.75
C ARG A 169 -10.42 7.23 3.31
N ALA A 170 -11.49 6.95 4.03
CA ALA A 170 -12.31 7.99 4.66
C ALA A 170 -11.49 8.78 5.69
N ALA A 171 -10.76 8.08 6.56
CA ALA A 171 -9.87 8.68 7.54
C ALA A 171 -8.72 9.47 6.88
N LEU A 172 -8.11 8.93 5.81
CA LEU A 172 -7.07 9.64 5.07
C LEU A 172 -7.58 10.93 4.44
N ALA A 173 -8.77 10.89 3.84
CA ALA A 173 -9.39 12.06 3.21
C ALA A 173 -9.77 13.16 4.22
N SER A 174 -10.07 12.79 5.46
CA SER A 174 -10.32 13.75 6.55
C SER A 174 -9.04 14.21 7.25
N GLY A 175 -7.87 13.61 6.95
CA GLY A 175 -6.60 13.92 7.61
C GLY A 175 -6.42 13.23 8.98
N ASP A 176 -7.28 12.30 9.34
CA ASP A 176 -7.18 11.53 10.59
C ASP A 176 -6.16 10.40 10.44
N LEU A 177 -4.88 10.76 10.57
CA LEU A 177 -3.78 9.80 10.43
C LEU A 177 -3.75 8.78 11.56
N ALA A 178 -4.31 9.08 12.73
CA ALA A 178 -4.38 8.14 13.84
C ALA A 178 -5.33 6.97 13.51
N VAL A 179 -6.50 7.26 12.96
CA VAL A 179 -7.43 6.24 12.47
C VAL A 179 -6.85 5.47 11.28
N VAL A 180 -6.15 6.17 10.36
CA VAL A 180 -5.46 5.50 9.24
C VAL A 180 -4.45 4.49 9.76
N GLU A 181 -3.62 4.88 10.73
CA GLU A 181 -2.62 3.99 11.34
C GLU A 181 -3.27 2.83 12.09
N SER A 182 -4.35 3.09 12.86
CA SER A 182 -5.13 2.04 13.53
C SER A 182 -5.62 0.97 12.54
N VAL A 183 -6.17 1.40 11.41
CA VAL A 183 -6.72 0.50 10.38
C VAL A 183 -5.62 -0.23 9.62
N LEU A 184 -4.55 0.46 9.23
CA LEU A 184 -3.45 -0.12 8.44
C LEU A 184 -2.44 -0.91 9.30
N GLY A 185 -2.39 -0.65 10.62
CA GLY A 185 -1.37 -1.18 11.52
C GLY A 185 -0.01 -0.51 11.33
N ARG A 186 0.03 0.62 10.62
CA ARG A 186 1.23 1.41 10.32
C ARG A 186 0.84 2.79 9.76
N PRO A 187 1.73 3.80 9.76
CA PRO A 187 1.51 5.04 9.04
C PRO A 187 1.25 4.80 7.55
N HIS A 188 0.35 5.59 6.96
CA HIS A 188 0.18 5.63 5.51
C HIS A 188 1.45 6.13 4.85
N SER A 189 1.82 5.55 3.71
CA SER A 189 3.01 5.98 2.98
C SER A 189 2.71 6.27 1.52
N ILE A 190 3.42 7.24 0.99
CA ILE A 190 3.45 7.61 -0.42
C ILE A 190 4.86 7.42 -0.95
N SER A 191 4.99 7.10 -2.23
CA SER A 191 6.29 6.82 -2.86
C SER A 191 6.46 7.63 -4.13
N GLY A 192 7.68 8.10 -4.39
CA GLY A 192 7.98 8.84 -5.61
C GLY A 192 9.47 8.91 -5.88
N GLN A 193 9.82 9.08 -7.14
CA GLN A 193 11.19 9.39 -7.55
C GLN A 193 11.51 10.85 -7.24
N VAL A 194 12.69 11.10 -6.71
CA VAL A 194 13.16 12.47 -6.49
C VAL A 194 13.49 13.12 -7.83
N ILE A 195 12.79 14.18 -8.14
CA ILE A 195 12.95 14.95 -9.39
C ILE A 195 13.49 16.35 -9.10
N HIS A 196 14.04 17.00 -10.13
CA HIS A 196 14.44 18.39 -10.04
C HIS A 196 13.22 19.30 -9.83
N GLY A 197 13.23 20.09 -8.75
CA GLY A 197 12.25 21.12 -8.46
C GLY A 197 12.81 22.52 -8.67
N ALA A 198 12.06 23.55 -8.25
CA ALA A 198 12.48 24.95 -8.35
C ALA A 198 13.62 25.34 -7.40
N GLN A 199 14.10 24.45 -6.55
CA GLN A 199 15.21 24.59 -5.59
C GLN A 199 15.09 25.80 -4.63
N ARG A 200 13.88 26.34 -4.44
CA ARG A 200 13.64 27.51 -3.58
C ARG A 200 14.01 27.26 -2.11
N GLY A 201 13.79 26.03 -1.62
CA GLY A 201 14.15 25.64 -0.26
C GLY A 201 15.66 25.78 0.02
N ARG A 202 16.51 25.47 -0.97
CA ARG A 202 17.98 25.60 -0.83
C ARG A 202 18.41 27.03 -0.56
N THR A 203 17.76 28.03 -1.17
CA THR A 203 18.10 29.46 -0.98
C THR A 203 17.76 29.99 0.40
N ILE A 204 16.90 29.28 1.15
CA ILE A 204 16.51 29.65 2.52
C ILE A 204 17.10 28.71 3.59
N GLY A 205 18.00 27.81 3.18
CA GLY A 205 18.66 26.87 4.10
C GLY A 205 17.84 25.61 4.44
N VAL A 206 16.76 25.34 3.72
CA VAL A 206 15.88 24.18 3.93
C VAL A 206 15.75 23.40 2.60
N PRO A 207 16.79 22.64 2.18
CA PRO A 207 16.74 21.88 0.94
C PRO A 207 15.62 20.85 1.00
N THR A 208 14.86 20.72 -0.11
CA THR A 208 13.74 19.77 -0.23
C THR A 208 13.94 18.83 -1.40
N ALA A 209 13.60 17.55 -1.20
CA ALA A 209 13.43 16.57 -2.26
C ALA A 209 12.00 16.66 -2.81
N ASN A 210 11.85 16.86 -4.12
CA ASN A 210 10.57 16.91 -4.79
C ASN A 210 10.21 15.51 -5.30
N LEU A 211 9.09 14.93 -4.86
CA LEU A 211 8.65 13.63 -5.31
C LEU A 211 7.82 13.74 -6.57
N GLY A 212 8.26 13.08 -7.64
CA GLY A 212 7.50 12.87 -8.87
C GLY A 212 6.78 11.53 -8.89
N ASN A 213 5.75 11.44 -9.74
CA ASN A 213 5.03 10.19 -10.01
C ASN A 213 4.38 9.52 -8.77
N VAL A 214 3.99 10.30 -7.77
CA VAL A 214 3.23 9.79 -6.62
C VAL A 214 1.85 9.35 -7.11
N ARG A 215 1.50 8.09 -6.86
CA ARG A 215 0.24 7.47 -7.31
C ARG A 215 -0.72 7.14 -6.18
N GLU A 216 -0.23 7.06 -4.96
CA GLU A 216 -1.03 6.73 -3.78
C GLU A 216 -2.00 7.85 -3.43
N ALA A 217 -3.07 7.48 -2.71
CA ALA A 217 -4.02 8.42 -2.15
C ALA A 217 -3.32 9.40 -1.19
N LEU A 218 -3.61 10.68 -1.35
CA LEU A 218 -3.04 11.75 -0.52
C LEU A 218 -4.02 12.17 0.58
N PRO A 219 -3.50 12.61 1.74
CA PRO A 219 -4.29 13.31 2.75
C PRO A 219 -4.59 14.75 2.28
N PRO A 220 -5.34 15.55 3.05
CA PRO A 220 -5.50 16.98 2.80
C PRO A 220 -4.17 17.72 2.62
N TYR A 221 -4.17 18.80 1.87
CA TYR A 221 -2.96 19.59 1.69
C TYR A 221 -2.50 20.22 3.00
N GLY A 222 -1.20 20.21 3.23
CA GLY A 222 -0.63 20.68 4.48
C GLY A 222 0.80 20.20 4.71
N VAL A 223 1.27 20.45 5.93
CA VAL A 223 2.61 20.08 6.39
C VAL A 223 2.50 18.93 7.36
N TYR A 224 3.38 17.93 7.15
CA TYR A 224 3.35 16.64 7.85
C TYR A 224 4.71 16.31 8.45
N ALA A 225 4.71 15.78 9.66
CA ALA A 225 5.87 15.07 10.21
C ALA A 225 5.98 13.70 9.53
N VAL A 226 7.17 13.33 9.08
CA VAL A 226 7.36 12.13 8.27
C VAL A 226 8.59 11.34 8.68
N LEU A 227 8.53 10.02 8.38
CA LEU A 227 9.70 9.17 8.31
C LEU A 227 9.93 8.81 6.84
N VAL A 228 11.18 8.69 6.43
CA VAL A 228 11.55 8.51 5.04
C VAL A 228 12.43 7.27 4.90
N ASP A 229 12.05 6.39 3.98
CA ASP A 229 12.87 5.26 3.54
C ASP A 229 13.39 5.52 2.13
N ARG A 230 14.61 5.07 1.86
CA ARG A 230 15.11 4.88 0.50
C ARG A 230 14.64 3.52 0.02
N VAL A 231 14.06 3.46 -1.17
CA VAL A 231 13.58 2.20 -1.76
C VAL A 231 14.66 1.67 -2.70
N GLY A 232 15.14 0.46 -2.44
CA GLY A 232 16.12 -0.22 -3.27
C GLY A 232 15.52 -0.77 -4.58
N SER A 233 16.38 -1.28 -5.46
CA SER A 233 15.97 -1.92 -6.71
C SER A 233 15.14 -3.21 -6.51
N ASP A 234 15.21 -3.80 -5.33
CA ASP A 234 14.41 -4.95 -4.89
C ASP A 234 12.99 -4.54 -4.42
N GLY A 235 12.70 -3.23 -4.36
CA GLY A 235 11.46 -2.67 -3.85
C GLY A 235 11.42 -2.53 -2.32
N MET A 236 12.45 -2.97 -1.62
CA MET A 236 12.51 -2.88 -0.15
C MET A 236 12.93 -1.48 0.30
N GLY A 237 12.25 -0.99 1.34
CA GLY A 237 12.60 0.29 1.97
C GLY A 237 13.65 0.11 3.07
N ALA A 238 14.68 0.95 3.05
CA ALA A 238 15.63 1.11 4.15
C ALA A 238 15.50 2.52 4.74
N ARG A 239 15.43 2.63 6.08
CA ARG A 239 15.28 3.92 6.75
C ARG A 239 16.42 4.86 6.39
N LEU A 240 16.04 6.03 5.88
CA LEU A 240 16.95 7.13 5.55
C LEU A 240 16.99 8.19 6.65
N GLY A 241 15.84 8.50 7.23
CA GLY A 241 15.73 9.50 8.30
C GLY A 241 14.29 9.92 8.58
N SER A 242 14.17 11.04 9.28
CA SER A 242 12.91 11.73 9.55
C SER A 242 12.91 13.12 8.92
N GLY A 243 11.75 13.75 8.82
CA GLY A 243 11.64 15.04 8.16
C GLY A 243 10.28 15.70 8.24
N VAL A 244 10.14 16.73 7.43
CA VAL A 244 8.87 17.44 7.18
C VAL A 244 8.51 17.27 5.71
N ALA A 245 7.26 16.94 5.42
CA ALA A 245 6.73 16.93 4.05
C ALA A 245 5.66 18.03 3.90
N ASN A 246 5.75 18.79 2.81
CA ASN A 246 4.68 19.66 2.35
C ASN A 246 3.95 18.98 1.18
N ILE A 247 2.66 18.75 1.33
CA ILE A 247 1.76 18.27 0.28
C ILE A 247 0.85 19.43 -0.10
N GLY A 248 0.92 19.90 -1.33
CA GLY A 248 0.19 21.08 -1.75
C GLY A 248 -0.08 21.17 -3.24
N LEU A 249 -0.72 22.23 -3.67
CA LEU A 249 -0.95 22.50 -5.09
C LEU A 249 0.29 23.07 -5.76
N ARG A 250 0.60 22.60 -6.97
CA ARG A 250 1.59 23.28 -7.82
C ARG A 250 0.99 24.56 -8.38
N PRO A 251 1.64 25.72 -8.25
CA PRO A 251 1.12 26.97 -8.80
C PRO A 251 1.32 27.09 -10.33
N THR A 252 1.38 25.99 -11.09
CA THR A 252 1.60 25.99 -12.54
C THR A 252 0.31 25.69 -13.30
N VAL A 253 0.23 26.20 -14.56
CA VAL A 253 -0.96 26.17 -15.46
C VAL A 253 -1.51 24.76 -15.75
N SER A 254 -0.74 23.70 -15.52
CA SER A 254 -1.15 22.30 -15.78
C SER A 254 -1.92 21.64 -14.63
N GLY A 255 -2.14 22.32 -13.50
CA GLY A 255 -2.81 21.75 -12.35
C GLY A 255 -2.06 20.50 -11.81
N GLY A 256 -2.11 20.25 -10.53
CA GLY A 256 -1.48 19.08 -9.95
C GLY A 256 -1.04 19.36 -8.52
N PHE A 257 -0.61 18.33 -7.85
CA PHE A 257 -0.05 18.45 -6.49
C PHE A 257 1.48 18.41 -6.52
N SER A 258 2.10 18.92 -5.45
CA SER A 258 3.52 18.73 -5.15
C SER A 258 3.67 18.00 -3.83
N VAL A 259 4.71 17.20 -3.73
CA VAL A 259 5.16 16.62 -2.47
C VAL A 259 6.63 16.99 -2.33
N GLU A 260 6.94 17.82 -1.34
CA GLU A 260 8.27 18.32 -1.06
C GLU A 260 8.68 17.83 0.32
N VAL A 261 9.83 17.16 0.44
CA VAL A 261 10.30 16.56 1.68
C VAL A 261 11.64 17.16 2.08
N HIS A 262 11.70 17.77 3.26
CA HIS A 262 12.93 18.17 3.90
C HIS A 262 13.34 17.12 4.93
N LEU A 263 14.47 16.46 4.69
CA LEU A 263 15.05 15.47 5.62
C LEU A 263 15.91 16.18 6.67
N PHE A 264 15.76 15.78 7.92
CA PHE A 264 16.59 16.30 9.01
C PHE A 264 17.99 15.70 8.96
N ASP A 265 18.97 16.53 9.20
CA ASP A 265 20.36 16.11 9.38
C ASP A 265 20.91 15.25 8.23
N TYR A 266 20.42 15.50 7.01
CA TYR A 266 20.80 14.79 5.79
C TYR A 266 21.46 15.74 4.79
N ASP A 267 22.67 15.39 4.36
CA ASP A 267 23.47 16.20 3.41
C ASP A 267 23.93 15.36 2.20
N GLY A 268 23.06 14.50 1.70
CA GLY A 268 23.34 13.66 0.53
C GLY A 268 22.54 14.04 -0.70
N ASP A 269 23.00 13.56 -1.87
CA ASP A 269 22.23 13.66 -3.11
C ASP A 269 21.15 12.58 -3.17
N LEU A 270 19.91 13.01 -3.43
CA LEU A 270 18.73 12.16 -3.53
C LEU A 270 18.13 12.12 -4.93
N TYR A 271 18.65 12.88 -5.89
CA TYR A 271 18.09 12.89 -7.24
C TYR A 271 18.05 11.50 -7.85
N ASP A 272 16.99 11.23 -8.61
CA ASP A 272 16.70 9.95 -9.26
C ASP A 272 16.47 8.75 -8.30
N GLN A 273 16.59 8.96 -6.99
CA GLN A 273 16.31 7.91 -6.00
C GLN A 273 14.80 7.79 -5.75
N MET A 274 14.35 6.58 -5.49
CA MET A 274 12.98 6.30 -5.07
C MET A 274 12.89 6.45 -3.54
N LEU A 275 12.06 7.36 -3.08
CA LEU A 275 11.77 7.54 -1.66
C LEU A 275 10.36 7.05 -1.34
N ARG A 276 10.21 6.57 -0.10
CA ARG A 276 8.93 6.29 0.55
C ARG A 276 8.79 7.14 1.77
N VAL A 277 7.73 7.93 1.82
CA VAL A 277 7.44 8.89 2.86
C VAL A 277 6.25 8.42 3.67
N HIS A 278 6.49 8.12 4.95
CA HIS A 278 5.48 7.67 5.91
C HIS A 278 4.92 8.88 6.64
N LEU A 279 3.62 9.13 6.53
CA LEU A 279 2.93 10.26 7.13
C LEU A 279 2.61 9.95 8.59
N VAL A 280 3.29 10.60 9.51
CA VAL A 280 3.17 10.35 10.95
C VAL A 280 2.13 11.27 11.59
N SER A 281 2.22 12.57 11.35
CA SER A 281 1.34 13.55 11.97
C SER A 281 1.08 14.73 11.04
N HIS A 282 -0.15 15.20 10.99
CA HIS A 282 -0.51 16.47 10.34
C HIS A 282 -0.13 17.61 11.28
N LEU A 283 0.75 18.50 10.85
CA LEU A 283 1.23 19.64 11.67
C LEU A 283 0.37 20.88 11.49
N ARG A 284 0.00 21.19 10.26
CA ARG A 284 -0.89 22.29 9.88
C ARG A 284 -1.36 22.22 8.44
N ALA A 285 -2.42 22.94 8.11
CA ALA A 285 -2.85 23.17 6.74
C ALA A 285 -1.88 24.09 5.98
N GLU A 286 -2.00 24.15 4.64
CA GLU A 286 -1.30 25.16 3.84
C GLU A 286 -1.71 26.57 4.26
N GLN A 287 -0.74 27.49 4.25
CA GLN A 287 -0.99 28.91 4.52
C GLN A 287 -0.11 29.79 3.64
N LYS A 288 -0.58 31.02 3.40
CA LYS A 288 0.21 32.04 2.72
C LYS A 288 0.95 32.90 3.76
N PHE A 289 2.14 33.33 3.40
CA PHE A 289 2.99 34.19 4.26
C PHE A 289 3.10 35.55 3.65
N ALA A 290 3.15 36.56 4.50
CA ALA A 290 3.28 37.95 4.06
C ALA A 290 4.68 38.24 3.49
N ASP A 291 5.71 37.62 4.07
CA ASP A 291 7.09 37.78 3.66
C ASP A 291 7.93 36.52 3.91
N LEU A 292 9.20 36.58 3.51
CA LEU A 292 10.16 35.48 3.64
C LEU A 292 10.56 35.20 5.11
N ASN A 293 10.52 36.21 5.99
CA ASN A 293 10.88 36.04 7.40
C ASN A 293 9.78 35.25 8.13
N GLU A 294 8.53 35.58 7.87
CA GLU A 294 7.38 34.82 8.39
C GLU A 294 7.43 33.36 7.93
N LEU A 295 7.70 33.13 6.63
CA LEU A 295 7.89 31.78 6.10
C LEU A 295 9.01 31.04 6.83
N LYS A 296 10.18 31.62 7.01
CA LYS A 296 11.31 30.99 7.70
C LYS A 296 10.99 30.66 9.16
N ALA A 297 10.34 31.57 9.89
CA ALA A 297 9.93 31.36 11.26
C ALA A 297 8.94 30.18 11.39
N GLN A 298 7.98 30.13 10.46
CA GLN A 298 7.03 29.02 10.43
C GLN A 298 7.71 27.68 10.11
N ILE A 299 8.61 27.63 9.12
CA ILE A 299 9.38 26.42 8.80
C ILE A 299 10.18 25.94 10.02
N ALA A 300 10.83 26.83 10.77
CA ALA A 300 11.54 26.46 11.98
C ALA A 300 10.61 25.85 13.04
N THR A 301 9.40 26.40 13.19
CA THR A 301 8.35 25.86 14.06
C THR A 301 7.88 24.48 13.59
N ASP A 302 7.65 24.30 12.29
CA ASP A 302 7.23 23.01 11.69
C ASP A 302 8.30 21.94 11.92
N ILE A 303 9.58 22.25 11.71
CA ILE A 303 10.71 21.34 11.97
C ILE A 303 10.74 20.94 13.46
N ALA A 304 10.61 21.89 14.39
CA ALA A 304 10.62 21.60 15.82
C ALA A 304 9.43 20.70 16.22
N ASN A 305 8.25 20.94 15.67
CA ASN A 305 7.06 20.14 15.90
C ASN A 305 7.21 18.73 15.31
N ALA A 306 7.73 18.61 14.09
CA ALA A 306 7.96 17.35 13.44
C ALA A 306 8.98 16.49 14.22
N ARG A 307 10.10 17.08 14.64
CA ARG A 307 11.09 16.36 15.45
C ARG A 307 10.46 15.77 16.72
N ARG A 308 9.58 16.51 17.39
CA ARG A 308 8.84 16.01 18.56
C ARG A 308 7.90 14.87 18.20
N ALA A 309 7.17 14.99 17.08
CA ALA A 309 6.21 13.99 16.66
C ALA A 309 6.85 12.65 16.27
N VAL A 310 8.11 12.65 15.81
CA VAL A 310 8.82 11.44 15.37
C VAL A 310 9.82 10.91 16.38
N ALA A 311 10.07 11.61 17.49
CA ALA A 311 11.15 11.29 18.43
C ALA A 311 11.11 9.84 18.97
N ASP A 312 9.90 9.33 19.28
CA ASP A 312 9.71 7.98 19.80
C ASP A 312 9.61 6.91 18.69
N LEU A 313 9.57 7.36 17.43
CA LEU A 313 9.38 6.51 16.24
C LEU A 313 10.69 6.28 15.46
N GLU A 314 11.78 6.93 15.85
CA GLU A 314 13.08 6.69 15.23
C GLU A 314 13.55 5.26 15.51
N PRO A 315 14.07 4.55 14.51
CA PRO A 315 14.43 3.16 14.67
C PRO A 315 15.56 3.04 15.69
N ARG A 316 15.35 2.20 16.70
CA ARG A 316 16.46 1.72 17.51
C ARG A 316 17.41 0.94 16.58
N PRO A 317 18.74 1.04 16.74
CA PRO A 317 19.74 0.50 15.80
C PRO A 317 19.64 -1.01 15.50
N SER A 318 18.80 -1.75 16.18
CA SER A 318 18.63 -3.22 16.04
C SER A 318 17.43 -3.67 15.22
N ALA A 319 16.58 -2.77 14.76
CA ALA A 319 15.40 -3.16 13.98
C ALA A 319 15.77 -3.22 12.49
N ARG A 320 15.95 -4.42 11.95
CA ARG A 320 15.95 -4.63 10.50
C ARG A 320 14.64 -4.07 9.94
N GLY A 321 14.77 -2.95 9.29
CA GLY A 321 13.92 -2.26 8.37
C GLY A 321 12.42 -2.40 8.47
N GLY A 322 11.74 -1.28 8.67
CA GLY A 322 10.35 -1.06 8.32
C GLY A 322 9.38 -1.44 9.42
N TRP A 323 8.36 -0.65 9.49
CA TRP A 323 7.18 -0.84 10.31
C TRP A 323 6.66 -2.27 10.22
N ARG A 324 6.41 -2.88 11.38
CA ARG A 324 5.61 -4.10 11.47
C ARG A 324 4.17 -3.79 11.16
#